data_d056d8cf0c3d81bb0e2e7fa6db2868d4
#
_entry.id   d056d8cf0c3d81bb0e2e7fa6db2868d4
#
_cell.length_a   1.000
_cell.length_b   1.000
_cell.length_c   1.000
_cell.angle_alpha   90.00
_cell.angle_beta   90.00
_cell.angle_gamma   90.00
#
_symmetry.space_group_name_H-M   'P 1'
#
loop_
_entity.id
_entity.type
_entity.pdbx_description
1 polymer ?
#
loop_
_entity_poly.entity_id
_entity_poly.type
_entity_poly.pdbx_seq_one_letter_code
_entity_poly.pdbx_strand_id
1 'polypeptide(L)'
;MSPKPASGGIGGSTCSLLAASVKDDGASPKNLSNFLSWRPNCLPRPTGLAGASLIQSDRRDALQVIERGRILVCSPVIDPGEIMQKRRIGRSELQVVPLMFGGNVFGWTADEATSFSILDAFVDAGLNFIDTADVYSAWVPGNQGGESETILGKWFRRSGKREQIVLATKVSKHPQRKGLSAANIQAALEDSLRRLQTDYIDVYFSHDDDTSTPLAETLGAYQKLIEAGKVRVIGASNYSGARVEEALAVSRRHGLPEYQLLQPEYNLYDRAQYERDSEPVALAHHLGVVVYYSLASGFLSGKYRSEADLAGKARGSRVEKYLNGRGLRILGALDGVAQRHGSTPAAIALAWLIARPSVTAPIASATSVAQLKGLAAAVQLSLTADDIRELDEASA
;
A
#
# COMPACT_ATOMS: atom_id res chain seq x y z
N MET A 1 51.99 -28.93 -5.38
CA MET A 1 50.76 -29.46 -5.99
C MET A 1 49.82 -28.29 -6.23
N SER A 2 49.51 -28.05 -7.48
CA SER A 2 48.86 -26.84 -8.02
C SER A 2 47.39 -26.68 -7.65
N PRO A 3 46.86 -25.44 -7.56
CA PRO A 3 45.44 -25.19 -7.32
C PRO A 3 44.60 -25.23 -8.61
N LYS A 4 43.37 -25.70 -8.54
CA LYS A 4 42.36 -25.66 -9.61
C LYS A 4 41.66 -24.31 -9.67
N PRO A 5 41.24 -23.85 -10.87
CA PRO A 5 40.57 -22.57 -11.04
C PRO A 5 39.05 -22.60 -10.75
N ALA A 6 38.53 -21.46 -10.26
CA ALA A 6 37.14 -21.22 -10.05
C ALA A 6 36.42 -20.94 -11.38
N SER A 7 35.26 -21.59 -11.61
CA SER A 7 34.36 -21.31 -12.72
C SER A 7 33.36 -20.26 -12.33
N GLY A 8 33.48 -19.05 -12.89
CA GLY A 8 32.46 -18.01 -12.79
C GLY A 8 31.32 -18.28 -13.78
N GLY A 9 30.11 -18.49 -13.25
CA GLY A 9 28.89 -18.57 -14.05
C GLY A 9 28.38 -17.17 -14.37
N ILE A 10 28.33 -16.84 -15.64
CA ILE A 10 27.69 -15.61 -16.17
C ILE A 10 26.19 -15.88 -16.27
N GLY A 11 25.37 -15.16 -15.48
CA GLY A 11 23.94 -15.19 -15.57
C GLY A 11 23.46 -14.55 -16.88
N GLY A 12 22.95 -15.37 -17.80
CA GLY A 12 22.34 -14.91 -19.04
C GLY A 12 20.94 -14.35 -18.81
N SER A 13 20.74 -13.07 -19.10
CA SER A 13 19.43 -12.46 -19.20
C SER A 13 18.72 -12.97 -20.46
N THR A 14 17.58 -13.64 -20.31
CA THR A 14 16.73 -14.08 -21.42
C THR A 14 15.83 -12.94 -21.87
N CYS A 15 16.04 -12.42 -23.05
CA CYS A 15 15.15 -11.47 -23.74
C CYS A 15 14.07 -12.27 -24.50
N SER A 16 12.79 -12.05 -24.18
CA SER A 16 11.67 -12.67 -24.91
C SER A 16 11.37 -11.88 -26.18
N LEU A 17 11.56 -12.49 -27.35
CA LEU A 17 11.33 -11.92 -28.67
C LEU A 17 9.90 -12.21 -29.14
N LEU A 18 9.08 -11.15 -29.32
CA LEU A 18 7.82 -11.22 -30.07
C LEU A 18 8.06 -10.63 -31.46
N ALA A 19 7.94 -11.47 -32.51
CA ALA A 19 8.11 -11.06 -33.89
C ALA A 19 6.77 -10.78 -34.56
N ALA A 20 6.53 -9.53 -35.01
CA ALA A 20 5.42 -9.18 -35.89
C ALA A 20 5.95 -8.84 -37.30
N SER A 21 5.34 -9.39 -38.35
CA SER A 21 5.70 -9.09 -39.74
C SER A 21 4.91 -7.90 -40.26
N VAL A 22 5.58 -6.89 -40.80
CA VAL A 22 4.99 -5.73 -41.46
C VAL A 22 5.07 -5.91 -42.97
N LYS A 23 3.98 -5.68 -43.70
CA LYS A 23 3.96 -5.58 -45.16
C LYS A 23 4.46 -4.22 -45.59
N ASP A 24 5.33 -4.21 -46.62
CA ASP A 24 5.93 -3.03 -47.26
C ASP A 24 4.84 -2.18 -47.92
N ASP A 25 4.67 -0.92 -47.45
CA ASP A 25 4.08 0.16 -48.24
C ASP A 25 5.09 1.31 -48.24
N GLY A 26 5.64 1.56 -49.42
CA GLY A 26 6.77 2.47 -49.66
C GLY A 26 6.55 3.93 -49.25
N ALA A 27 7.25 4.37 -48.24
CA ALA A 27 7.44 5.78 -47.92
C ALA A 27 8.90 6.07 -47.57
N SER A 28 9.50 7.00 -48.30
CA SER A 28 10.90 7.44 -48.21
C SER A 28 11.15 8.36 -46.99
N PRO A 29 12.25 8.20 -46.24
CA PRO A 29 12.56 9.06 -45.09
C PRO A 29 13.30 10.33 -45.52
N LYS A 30 12.76 11.52 -45.20
CA LYS A 30 13.49 12.79 -45.25
C LYS A 30 13.54 13.43 -43.86
N ASN A 31 14.78 13.89 -43.52
CA ASN A 31 15.19 14.74 -42.40
C ASN A 31 15.45 14.11 -41.04
N LEU A 32 16.70 13.73 -40.85
CA LEU A 32 17.35 13.42 -39.58
C LEU A 32 18.56 14.35 -39.40
N SER A 33 18.36 15.57 -38.93
CA SER A 33 19.48 16.41 -38.50
C SER A 33 19.00 17.36 -37.41
N ASN A 34 18.94 16.86 -36.16
CA ASN A 34 19.03 17.66 -34.91
C ASN A 34 18.71 16.77 -33.69
N PHE A 35 19.53 15.76 -33.44
CA PHE A 35 19.45 15.01 -32.18
C PHE A 35 20.85 14.63 -31.72
N LEU A 36 21.51 15.53 -31.00
CA LEU A 36 22.70 15.20 -30.21
C LEU A 36 22.73 16.05 -28.94
N SER A 37 22.12 15.56 -27.87
CA SER A 37 22.60 15.84 -26.50
C SER A 37 21.82 15.04 -25.45
N TRP A 38 21.91 13.73 -25.49
CA TRP A 38 21.60 12.92 -24.31
C TRP A 38 22.60 11.75 -24.26
N ARG A 39 23.38 11.67 -23.18
CA ARG A 39 24.26 10.53 -22.91
C ARG A 39 23.68 9.75 -21.72
N PRO A 40 23.16 8.51 -21.91
CA PRO A 40 22.98 7.59 -20.80
C PRO A 40 24.35 6.99 -20.44
N ASN A 41 24.76 7.16 -19.19
CA ASN A 41 25.87 6.39 -18.63
C ASN A 41 25.41 4.95 -18.41
N CYS A 42 26.25 3.99 -18.84
CA CYS A 42 26.13 2.55 -18.64
C CYS A 42 25.26 1.76 -19.62
N LEU A 43 25.82 1.52 -20.82
CA LEU A 43 25.64 0.24 -21.52
C LEU A 43 26.93 -0.04 -22.34
N PRO A 44 27.51 -1.26 -22.33
CA PRO A 44 28.61 -1.60 -23.21
C PRO A 44 28.12 -1.58 -24.67
N ARG A 45 28.87 -0.92 -25.56
CA ARG A 45 28.56 -0.94 -27.00
C ARG A 45 28.63 -2.36 -27.53
N PRO A 46 27.61 -2.88 -28.21
CA PRO A 46 27.74 -4.11 -28.97
C PRO A 46 28.65 -3.83 -30.17
N THR A 47 29.81 -4.43 -30.20
CA THR A 47 30.71 -4.45 -31.36
C THR A 47 30.14 -5.45 -32.36
N GLY A 48 29.58 -4.96 -33.49
CA GLY A 48 29.24 -5.82 -34.62
C GLY A 48 27.93 -5.59 -35.35
N LEU A 49 27.17 -4.52 -35.07
CA LEU A 49 25.90 -4.24 -35.76
C LEU A 49 26.05 -3.08 -36.76
N ALA A 50 26.36 -3.39 -38.00
CA ALA A 50 26.27 -2.45 -39.11
C ALA A 50 24.85 -2.56 -39.72
N GLY A 51 24.02 -1.51 -39.58
CA GLY A 51 22.71 -1.39 -40.27
C GLY A 51 21.46 -1.31 -39.37
N ALA A 52 21.56 -1.01 -38.07
CA ALA A 52 20.39 -0.76 -37.21
C ALA A 52 20.08 0.74 -37.08
N SER A 53 18.86 1.15 -37.28
CA SER A 53 18.37 2.52 -37.06
C SER A 53 17.45 2.55 -35.85
N LEU A 54 17.70 3.52 -34.95
CA LEU A 54 16.86 3.80 -33.79
C LEU A 54 15.74 4.77 -34.19
N ILE A 55 14.49 4.43 -33.94
CA ILE A 55 13.35 5.34 -34.03
C ILE A 55 12.85 5.57 -32.59
N GLN A 56 12.92 6.83 -32.14
CA GLN A 56 12.34 7.23 -30.88
C GLN A 56 10.87 7.58 -31.12
N SER A 57 9.94 6.88 -30.46
CA SER A 57 8.54 7.29 -30.42
C SER A 57 8.34 8.26 -29.26
N ASP A 58 7.46 9.22 -29.42
CA ASP A 58 7.13 10.27 -28.42
C ASP A 58 6.39 9.75 -27.17
N ARG A 59 6.28 8.45 -27.02
CA ARG A 59 5.74 7.80 -25.83
C ARG A 59 6.90 7.24 -25.00
N ARG A 60 7.00 7.69 -23.76
CA ARG A 60 8.13 7.49 -22.83
C ARG A 60 8.48 6.04 -22.47
N ASP A 61 7.81 5.02 -23.03
CA ASP A 61 7.79 3.68 -22.42
C ASP A 61 8.26 2.52 -23.32
N ALA A 62 8.73 2.74 -24.56
CA ALA A 62 9.25 1.67 -25.38
C ALA A 62 10.31 2.13 -26.40
N LEU A 63 11.46 1.49 -26.40
CA LEU A 63 12.48 1.64 -27.43
C LEU A 63 12.14 0.69 -28.60
N GLN A 64 11.94 1.24 -29.79
CA GLN A 64 11.81 0.46 -31.02
C GLN A 64 13.14 0.45 -31.78
N VAL A 65 13.61 -0.73 -32.07
CA VAL A 65 14.82 -0.94 -32.88
C VAL A 65 14.41 -1.64 -34.17
N ILE A 66 14.73 -1.06 -35.32
CA ILE A 66 14.53 -1.74 -36.61
C ILE A 66 15.85 -2.43 -37.02
N GLU A 67 15.82 -3.75 -37.06
CA GLU A 67 16.90 -4.56 -37.56
C GLU A 67 16.41 -5.44 -38.71
N ARG A 68 17.00 -5.28 -39.89
CA ARG A 68 16.66 -6.06 -41.10
C ARG A 68 15.17 -6.08 -41.44
N GLY A 69 14.48 -4.92 -41.33
CA GLY A 69 13.05 -4.81 -41.66
C GLY A 69 12.10 -5.42 -40.63
N ARG A 70 12.57 -5.74 -39.43
CA ARG A 70 11.73 -6.18 -38.30
C ARG A 70 11.71 -5.13 -37.20
N ILE A 71 10.54 -4.82 -36.70
CA ILE A 71 10.36 -3.95 -35.53
C ILE A 71 10.52 -4.81 -34.29
N LEU A 72 11.57 -4.56 -33.51
CA LEU A 72 11.76 -5.14 -32.19
C LEU A 72 11.26 -4.12 -31.16
N VAL A 73 10.14 -4.44 -30.49
CA VAL A 73 9.64 -3.64 -29.37
C VAL A 73 10.30 -4.20 -28.12
N CYS A 74 11.27 -3.46 -27.58
CA CYS A 74 11.77 -3.72 -26.24
C CYS A 74 10.83 -3.08 -25.25
N SER A 75 9.99 -3.86 -24.56
CA SER A 75 9.33 -3.38 -23.36
C SER A 75 10.40 -2.96 -22.36
N PRO A 76 10.25 -1.82 -21.66
CA PRO A 76 11.20 -1.46 -20.63
C PRO A 76 11.28 -2.63 -19.64
N VAL A 77 12.44 -3.20 -19.47
CA VAL A 77 12.73 -3.99 -18.28
C VAL A 77 12.63 -2.99 -17.14
N ILE A 78 11.58 -3.10 -16.34
CA ILE A 78 11.47 -2.35 -15.09
C ILE A 78 12.73 -2.69 -14.32
N ASP A 79 13.61 -1.71 -14.16
CA ASP A 79 14.83 -1.85 -13.38
C ASP A 79 14.38 -2.24 -11.95
N PRO A 80 14.76 -3.42 -11.41
CA PRO A 80 14.44 -3.76 -10.03
C PRO A 80 15.07 -2.79 -9.02
N GLY A 81 15.83 -1.80 -9.48
CA GLY A 81 16.47 -0.75 -8.71
C GLY A 81 15.75 0.60 -8.69
N GLU A 82 14.57 0.77 -9.29
CA GLU A 82 13.79 1.98 -9.08
C GLU A 82 13.29 1.98 -7.63
N ILE A 83 14.05 2.66 -6.76
CA ILE A 83 13.79 2.76 -5.32
C ILE A 83 12.41 3.41 -5.15
N MET A 84 11.40 2.63 -4.80
CA MET A 84 10.07 3.15 -4.48
C MET A 84 10.22 4.26 -3.43
N GLN A 85 9.68 5.45 -3.73
CA GLN A 85 9.78 6.59 -2.82
C GLN A 85 9.08 6.26 -1.51
N LYS A 86 9.85 6.18 -0.43
CA LYS A 86 9.32 5.99 0.92
C LYS A 86 8.81 7.30 1.48
N ARG A 87 7.78 7.22 2.30
CA ARG A 87 7.20 8.33 3.06
C ARG A 87 7.47 8.16 4.54
N ARG A 88 7.74 9.26 5.20
CA ARG A 88 7.91 9.30 6.65
C ARG A 88 6.54 9.18 7.35
N ILE A 89 6.48 8.43 8.43
CA ILE A 89 5.29 8.37 9.29
C ILE A 89 5.32 9.56 10.26
N GLY A 90 4.49 10.56 9.99
CA GLY A 90 4.41 11.76 10.82
C GLY A 90 5.79 12.39 11.04
N ARG A 91 6.14 12.63 12.30
CA ARG A 91 7.44 13.19 12.72
C ARG A 91 8.43 12.11 13.18
N SER A 92 8.07 10.82 13.06
CA SER A 92 8.94 9.70 13.46
C SER A 92 10.04 9.43 12.43
N GLU A 93 10.97 8.53 12.74
CA GLU A 93 12.03 8.09 11.82
C GLU A 93 11.59 6.91 10.91
N LEU A 94 10.36 6.42 11.08
CA LEU A 94 9.86 5.29 10.30
C LEU A 94 9.57 5.70 8.87
N GLN A 95 10.06 4.89 7.91
CA GLN A 95 9.92 5.11 6.48
C GLN A 95 9.15 3.95 5.84
N VAL A 96 8.07 4.26 5.12
CA VAL A 96 7.20 3.27 4.51
C VAL A 96 6.97 3.54 3.03
N VAL A 97 6.83 2.49 2.24
CA VAL A 97 6.30 2.57 0.88
C VAL A 97 4.81 2.91 0.99
N PRO A 98 4.26 3.81 0.16
CA PRO A 98 2.91 4.35 0.33
C PRO A 98 1.78 3.37 -0.05
N LEU A 99 1.86 2.15 0.45
CA LEU A 99 0.80 1.14 0.43
C LEU A 99 0.94 0.26 1.68
N MET A 100 -0.11 0.24 2.52
CA MET A 100 -0.16 -0.56 3.73
C MET A 100 -1.01 -1.81 3.48
N PHE A 101 -0.48 -3.00 3.76
CA PHE A 101 -1.25 -4.23 3.63
C PHE A 101 -2.18 -4.43 4.82
N GLY A 102 -3.47 -4.56 4.56
CA GLY A 102 -4.47 -4.86 5.59
C GLY A 102 -4.57 -6.35 5.87
N GLY A 103 -4.05 -6.79 7.03
CA GLY A 103 -4.03 -8.19 7.47
C GLY A 103 -5.38 -8.74 7.95
N ASN A 104 -6.46 -7.96 7.89
CA ASN A 104 -7.81 -8.38 8.32
C ASN A 104 -8.40 -9.56 7.52
N VAL A 105 -7.75 -9.96 6.44
CA VAL A 105 -8.12 -11.14 5.62
C VAL A 105 -7.47 -12.43 6.12
N PHE A 106 -6.41 -12.35 6.90
CA PHE A 106 -5.68 -13.50 7.43
C PHE A 106 -6.50 -14.21 8.52
N GLY A 107 -6.68 -15.52 8.38
CA GLY A 107 -7.55 -16.30 9.25
C GLY A 107 -9.05 -16.09 9.01
N TRP A 108 -9.40 -15.37 7.92
CA TRP A 108 -10.77 -15.21 7.46
C TRP A 108 -10.93 -15.66 6.00
N THR A 109 -10.56 -14.85 5.03
CA THR A 109 -10.70 -15.13 3.59
C THR A 109 -9.39 -15.57 2.93
N ALA A 110 -8.29 -15.52 3.66
CA ALA A 110 -7.01 -16.10 3.30
C ALA A 110 -6.56 -17.03 4.44
N ASP A 111 -6.35 -18.31 4.11
CA ASP A 111 -5.78 -19.28 5.03
C ASP A 111 -4.29 -19.03 5.25
N GLU A 112 -3.65 -19.82 6.11
CA GLU A 112 -2.23 -19.63 6.48
C GLU A 112 -1.30 -19.76 5.26
N ALA A 113 -1.50 -20.75 4.40
CA ALA A 113 -0.65 -20.99 3.22
C ALA A 113 -0.78 -19.84 2.18
N THR A 114 -2.00 -19.41 1.92
CA THR A 114 -2.30 -18.27 1.05
C THR A 114 -1.72 -16.98 1.63
N SER A 115 -1.88 -16.76 2.94
CA SER A 115 -1.34 -15.61 3.64
C SER A 115 0.18 -15.54 3.53
N PHE A 116 0.87 -16.64 3.70
CA PHE A 116 2.32 -16.73 3.54
C PHE A 116 2.77 -16.38 2.12
N SER A 117 2.08 -16.92 1.11
CA SER A 117 2.38 -16.61 -0.29
C SER A 117 2.18 -15.13 -0.63
N ILE A 118 1.15 -14.50 -0.04
CA ILE A 118 0.89 -13.07 -0.19
C ILE A 118 2.00 -12.26 0.50
N LEU A 119 2.39 -12.62 1.73
CA LEU A 119 3.42 -11.92 2.49
C LEU A 119 4.80 -12.03 1.84
N ASP A 120 5.15 -13.19 1.30
CA ASP A 120 6.40 -13.37 0.53
C ASP A 120 6.40 -12.45 -0.70
N ALA A 121 5.32 -12.46 -1.49
CA ALA A 121 5.18 -11.60 -2.67
C ALA A 121 5.13 -10.10 -2.31
N PHE A 122 4.63 -9.74 -1.12
CA PHE A 122 4.58 -8.37 -0.61
C PHE A 122 5.99 -7.81 -0.39
N VAL A 123 6.85 -8.58 0.29
CA VAL A 123 8.24 -8.17 0.51
C VAL A 123 9.05 -8.21 -0.79
N ASP A 124 8.83 -9.22 -1.64
CA ASP A 124 9.50 -9.32 -2.93
C ASP A 124 9.14 -8.16 -3.88
N ALA A 125 7.95 -7.56 -3.70
CA ALA A 125 7.55 -6.32 -4.37
C ALA A 125 8.15 -5.05 -3.74
N GLY A 126 9.02 -5.17 -2.73
CA GLY A 126 9.65 -4.03 -2.03
C GLY A 126 8.75 -3.29 -1.05
N LEU A 127 7.52 -3.79 -0.79
CA LEU A 127 6.58 -3.22 0.17
C LEU A 127 6.98 -3.59 1.61
N ASN A 128 6.69 -2.70 2.58
CA ASN A 128 7.20 -2.87 3.93
C ASN A 128 6.24 -2.47 5.05
N PHE A 129 4.97 -2.15 4.77
CA PHE A 129 4.04 -1.65 5.78
C PHE A 129 2.83 -2.56 5.94
N ILE A 130 2.64 -3.17 7.12
CA ILE A 130 1.57 -4.13 7.39
C ILE A 130 0.72 -3.67 8.57
N ASP A 131 -0.61 -3.75 8.41
CA ASP A 131 -1.64 -3.47 9.39
C ASP A 131 -2.28 -4.77 9.90
N THR A 132 -2.30 -4.96 11.22
CA THR A 132 -3.10 -5.98 11.88
C THR A 132 -3.79 -5.40 13.13
N ALA A 133 -4.45 -6.23 13.92
CA ALA A 133 -5.04 -5.87 15.19
C ALA A 133 -5.30 -7.12 16.06
N ASP A 134 -5.37 -6.93 17.37
CA ASP A 134 -5.74 -7.96 18.34
C ASP A 134 -7.12 -8.57 18.09
N VAL A 135 -8.05 -7.83 17.51
CA VAL A 135 -9.42 -8.24 17.21
C VAL A 135 -9.57 -8.90 15.84
N TYR A 136 -8.56 -8.82 14.95
CA TYR A 136 -8.77 -9.27 13.58
C TYR A 136 -9.09 -10.76 13.53
N SER A 137 -10.12 -11.04 12.72
CA SER A 137 -10.77 -12.32 12.48
C SER A 137 -11.64 -12.86 13.61
N ALA A 138 -11.86 -12.12 14.72
CA ALA A 138 -12.80 -12.50 15.78
C ALA A 138 -14.27 -12.63 15.31
N TRP A 139 -14.62 -12.04 14.17
CA TRP A 139 -15.95 -12.11 13.56
C TRP A 139 -16.22 -13.42 12.80
N VAL A 140 -15.21 -14.27 12.64
CA VAL A 140 -15.34 -15.58 11.98
C VAL A 140 -15.78 -16.60 13.01
N PRO A 141 -16.83 -17.39 12.77
CA PRO A 141 -17.26 -18.42 13.70
C PRO A 141 -16.11 -19.39 14.06
N GLY A 142 -15.90 -19.59 15.36
CA GLY A 142 -14.81 -20.41 15.89
C GLY A 142 -13.52 -19.66 16.21
N ASN A 143 -13.33 -18.44 15.71
CA ASN A 143 -12.20 -17.57 16.03
C ASN A 143 -12.45 -16.78 17.33
N GLN A 144 -11.36 -16.35 17.95
CA GLN A 144 -11.41 -15.57 19.21
C GLN A 144 -10.82 -14.16 19.08
N GLY A 145 -10.11 -13.87 17.99
CA GLY A 145 -9.30 -12.68 17.78
C GLY A 145 -7.80 -12.98 17.90
N GLY A 146 -6.99 -12.23 17.14
CA GLY A 146 -5.54 -12.44 17.08
C GLY A 146 -5.08 -13.49 16.08
N GLU A 147 -6.00 -14.06 15.28
CA GLU A 147 -5.64 -15.03 14.23
C GLU A 147 -4.73 -14.40 13.18
N SER A 148 -5.00 -13.16 12.79
CA SER A 148 -4.15 -12.42 11.87
C SER A 148 -2.74 -12.21 12.43
N GLU A 149 -2.61 -11.81 13.69
CA GLU A 149 -1.32 -11.68 14.38
C GLU A 149 -0.58 -13.03 14.49
N THR A 150 -1.32 -14.10 14.78
CA THR A 150 -0.75 -15.45 14.86
C THR A 150 -0.16 -15.92 13.53
N ILE A 151 -0.86 -15.67 12.42
CA ILE A 151 -0.38 -15.99 11.06
C ILE A 151 0.86 -15.18 10.74
N LEU A 152 0.85 -13.87 11.03
CA LEU A 152 2.02 -12.99 10.85
C LEU A 152 3.21 -13.46 11.67
N GLY A 153 3.01 -13.83 12.94
CA GLY A 153 4.09 -14.32 13.80
C GLY A 153 4.72 -15.60 13.28
N LYS A 154 3.93 -16.56 12.83
CA LYS A 154 4.42 -17.77 12.17
C LYS A 154 5.22 -17.46 10.91
N TRP A 155 4.75 -16.49 10.10
CA TRP A 155 5.45 -16.05 8.91
C TRP A 155 6.78 -15.36 9.25
N PHE A 156 6.82 -14.45 10.23
CA PHE A 156 8.06 -13.81 10.70
C PHE A 156 9.10 -14.84 11.14
N ARG A 157 8.67 -15.82 11.94
CA ARG A 157 9.56 -16.88 12.40
C ARG A 157 10.09 -17.73 11.23
N ARG A 158 9.24 -18.06 10.24
CA ARG A 158 9.62 -18.82 9.06
C ARG A 158 10.58 -18.08 8.15
N SER A 159 10.27 -16.80 7.87
CA SER A 159 10.95 -16.01 6.85
C SER A 159 12.21 -15.28 7.36
N GLY A 160 12.29 -15.00 8.66
CA GLY A 160 13.33 -14.14 9.24
C GLY A 160 13.24 -12.66 8.80
N LYS A 161 12.10 -12.23 8.22
CA LYS A 161 11.95 -10.90 7.58
C LYS A 161 11.30 -9.84 8.51
N ARG A 162 11.25 -10.06 9.83
CA ARG A 162 10.59 -9.11 10.77
C ARG A 162 11.14 -7.69 10.65
N GLU A 163 12.45 -7.53 10.56
CA GLU A 163 13.12 -6.22 10.50
C GLU A 163 12.89 -5.47 9.18
N GLN A 164 12.45 -6.16 8.13
CA GLN A 164 12.12 -5.53 6.86
C GLN A 164 10.72 -4.89 6.86
N ILE A 165 9.92 -5.13 7.90
CA ILE A 165 8.52 -4.73 8.00
C ILE A 165 8.34 -3.65 9.06
N VAL A 166 7.65 -2.58 8.70
CA VAL A 166 7.01 -1.66 9.63
C VAL A 166 5.64 -2.27 9.97
N LEU A 167 5.52 -2.79 11.20
CA LEU A 167 4.34 -3.52 11.65
C LEU A 167 3.47 -2.65 12.54
N ALA A 168 2.20 -2.54 12.18
CA ALA A 168 1.18 -1.92 13.01
C ALA A 168 0.23 -2.98 13.59
N THR A 169 -0.06 -2.87 14.90
CA THR A 169 -1.19 -3.58 15.54
C THR A 169 -1.98 -2.63 16.44
N LYS A 170 -3.10 -3.09 17.01
CA LYS A 170 -4.08 -2.22 17.66
C LYS A 170 -4.67 -2.89 18.90
N VAL A 171 -5.10 -2.05 19.86
CA VAL A 171 -5.80 -2.41 21.10
C VAL A 171 -7.12 -1.66 21.23
N SER A 172 -8.02 -2.11 22.03
CA SER A 172 -9.33 -1.52 22.43
C SER A 172 -10.56 -2.33 22.01
N LYS A 173 -10.54 -3.02 20.87
CA LYS A 173 -11.74 -3.68 20.29
C LYS A 173 -11.85 -5.17 20.55
N HIS A 174 -10.87 -5.78 21.17
CA HIS A 174 -10.91 -7.25 21.41
C HIS A 174 -12.12 -7.64 22.27
N PRO A 175 -12.94 -8.64 21.86
CA PRO A 175 -14.22 -8.94 22.52
C PRO A 175 -14.09 -9.27 24.01
N GLN A 176 -13.00 -9.87 24.42
CA GLN A 176 -12.74 -10.23 25.83
C GLN A 176 -12.03 -9.12 26.60
N ARG A 177 -11.56 -8.06 25.95
CA ARG A 177 -10.73 -7.01 26.54
C ARG A 177 -10.89 -5.70 25.76
N LYS A 178 -11.79 -4.85 26.24
CA LYS A 178 -12.09 -3.57 25.58
C LYS A 178 -11.48 -2.39 26.31
N GLY A 179 -11.35 -1.28 25.59
CA GLY A 179 -10.96 0.02 26.15
C GLY A 179 -9.46 0.25 26.19
N LEU A 180 -9.09 1.41 26.72
CA LEU A 180 -7.71 1.95 26.70
C LEU A 180 -7.16 2.21 28.10
N SER A 181 -7.67 1.50 29.12
CA SER A 181 -7.06 1.56 30.45
C SER A 181 -5.61 1.07 30.42
N ALA A 182 -4.77 1.60 31.30
CA ALA A 182 -3.36 1.25 31.36
C ALA A 182 -3.13 -0.28 31.51
N ALA A 183 -3.95 -0.94 32.34
CA ALA A 183 -3.86 -2.38 32.53
C ALA A 183 -4.21 -3.15 31.24
N ASN A 184 -5.24 -2.71 30.50
CA ASN A 184 -5.63 -3.36 29.24
C ASN A 184 -4.57 -3.15 28.14
N ILE A 185 -4.07 -1.94 27.95
CA ILE A 185 -3.04 -1.63 26.96
C ILE A 185 -1.80 -2.52 27.18
N GLN A 186 -1.34 -2.63 28.43
CA GLN A 186 -0.18 -3.45 28.74
C GLN A 186 -0.43 -4.94 28.46
N ALA A 187 -1.53 -5.48 28.95
CA ALA A 187 -1.86 -6.90 28.78
C ALA A 187 -2.12 -7.26 27.30
N ALA A 188 -2.81 -6.38 26.55
CA ALA A 188 -3.06 -6.59 25.14
C ALA A 188 -1.77 -6.58 24.32
N LEU A 189 -0.81 -5.68 24.63
CA LEU A 189 0.48 -5.68 23.96
C LEU A 189 1.26 -6.99 24.19
N GLU A 190 1.34 -7.48 25.43
CA GLU A 190 2.04 -8.75 25.72
C GLU A 190 1.43 -9.92 24.96
N ASP A 191 0.10 -9.96 24.84
CA ASP A 191 -0.59 -10.97 24.05
C ASP A 191 -0.29 -10.81 22.54
N SER A 192 -0.28 -9.59 22.02
CA SER A 192 0.07 -9.30 20.63
C SER A 192 1.51 -9.68 20.30
N LEU A 193 2.48 -9.31 21.14
CA LEU A 193 3.89 -9.68 20.98
C LEU A 193 4.07 -11.19 20.95
N ARG A 194 3.36 -11.94 21.81
CA ARG A 194 3.40 -13.41 21.85
C ARG A 194 2.83 -14.02 20.57
N ARG A 195 1.67 -13.53 20.06
CA ARG A 195 1.07 -14.01 18.81
C ARG A 195 1.95 -13.67 17.61
N LEU A 196 2.49 -12.45 17.55
CA LEU A 196 3.37 -11.95 16.49
C LEU A 196 4.80 -12.53 16.55
N GLN A 197 5.17 -13.21 17.65
CA GLN A 197 6.50 -13.79 17.86
C GLN A 197 7.63 -12.77 17.62
N THR A 198 7.46 -11.57 18.17
CA THR A 198 8.40 -10.44 18.11
C THR A 198 8.42 -9.75 19.47
N ASP A 199 9.48 -9.04 19.78
CA ASP A 199 9.67 -8.31 21.03
C ASP A 199 9.30 -6.80 20.93
N TYR A 200 8.96 -6.32 19.71
CA TYR A 200 8.56 -4.95 19.49
C TYR A 200 7.50 -4.78 18.40
N ILE A 201 6.74 -3.68 18.48
CA ILE A 201 5.78 -3.18 17.49
C ILE A 201 6.26 -1.83 16.98
N ASP A 202 6.21 -1.61 15.67
CA ASP A 202 6.61 -0.32 15.09
C ASP A 202 5.55 0.76 15.32
N VAL A 203 4.27 0.44 15.12
CA VAL A 203 3.14 1.36 15.35
C VAL A 203 2.06 0.68 16.18
N TYR A 204 1.75 1.20 17.36
CA TYR A 204 0.67 0.67 18.20
C TYR A 204 -0.50 1.64 18.24
N PHE A 205 -1.66 1.19 17.74
CA PHE A 205 -2.85 2.04 17.62
C PHE A 205 -3.81 1.87 18.80
N SER A 206 -4.36 3.00 19.29
CA SER A 206 -5.70 3.00 19.86
C SER A 206 -6.69 2.71 18.73
N HIS A 207 -7.31 1.51 18.73
CA HIS A 207 -8.19 1.07 17.63
C HIS A 207 -9.52 1.82 17.61
N ASP A 208 -9.92 2.34 18.75
CA ASP A 208 -11.10 3.17 18.97
C ASP A 208 -10.86 4.14 20.12
N ASP A 209 -11.58 5.25 20.15
CA ASP A 209 -11.59 6.13 21.32
C ASP A 209 -12.24 5.43 22.53
N ASP A 210 -11.72 5.69 23.70
CA ASP A 210 -12.28 5.26 24.98
C ASP A 210 -12.48 6.48 25.87
N THR A 211 -13.66 7.07 25.80
CA THR A 211 -14.02 8.25 26.60
C THR A 211 -14.18 7.93 28.09
N SER A 212 -14.22 6.65 28.48
CA SER A 212 -14.28 6.23 29.90
C SER A 212 -12.91 6.25 30.58
N THR A 213 -11.84 6.22 29.79
CA THR A 213 -10.45 6.26 30.29
C THR A 213 -9.86 7.66 30.02
N PRO A 214 -9.31 8.34 31.04
CA PRO A 214 -8.63 9.62 30.84
C PRO A 214 -7.47 9.52 29.86
N LEU A 215 -7.36 10.47 28.91
CA LEU A 215 -6.26 10.48 27.92
C LEU A 215 -4.88 10.44 28.56
N ALA A 216 -4.67 11.08 29.69
CA ALA A 216 -3.40 11.05 30.42
C ALA A 216 -3.03 9.63 30.91
N GLU A 217 -4.02 8.81 31.29
CA GLU A 217 -3.79 7.40 31.65
C GLU A 217 -3.38 6.58 30.42
N THR A 218 -4.14 6.69 29.33
CA THR A 218 -3.86 6.00 28.07
C THR A 218 -2.47 6.35 27.54
N LEU A 219 -2.15 7.65 27.44
CA LEU A 219 -0.87 8.13 26.94
C LEU A 219 0.30 7.78 27.87
N GLY A 220 0.09 7.81 29.20
CA GLY A 220 1.06 7.36 30.20
C GLY A 220 1.33 5.85 30.13
N ALA A 221 0.33 5.05 29.76
CA ALA A 221 0.54 3.63 29.50
C ALA A 221 1.43 3.41 28.26
N TYR A 222 1.16 4.13 27.17
CA TYR A 222 2.00 4.07 25.97
C TYR A 222 3.41 4.54 26.21
N GLN A 223 3.62 5.57 27.03
CA GLN A 223 4.96 6.04 27.41
C GLN A 223 5.81 4.90 27.99
N LYS A 224 5.26 4.14 28.94
CA LYS A 224 5.94 3.00 29.54
C LYS A 224 6.34 1.93 28.52
N LEU A 225 5.51 1.69 27.52
CA LEU A 225 5.77 0.73 26.45
C LEU A 225 6.86 1.22 25.49
N ILE A 226 6.90 2.51 25.21
CA ILE A 226 7.96 3.15 24.41
C ILE A 226 9.29 3.12 25.17
N GLU A 227 9.30 3.50 26.44
CA GLU A 227 10.48 3.46 27.31
C GLU A 227 11.06 2.05 27.47
N ALA A 228 10.17 1.03 27.47
CA ALA A 228 10.57 -0.38 27.49
C ALA A 228 11.07 -0.89 26.12
N GLY A 229 11.05 -0.08 25.07
CA GLY A 229 11.44 -0.47 23.70
C GLY A 229 10.45 -1.41 23.00
N LYS A 230 9.27 -1.65 23.59
CA LYS A 230 8.25 -2.58 23.02
C LYS A 230 7.39 -1.93 21.95
N VAL A 231 7.31 -0.59 21.91
CA VAL A 231 6.57 0.20 20.92
C VAL A 231 7.46 1.33 20.44
N ARG A 232 7.53 1.56 19.13
CA ARG A 232 8.31 2.67 18.56
C ARG A 232 7.50 3.96 18.49
N VAL A 233 6.29 3.91 17.93
CA VAL A 233 5.39 5.07 17.84
C VAL A 233 3.95 4.64 18.11
N ILE A 234 3.10 5.61 18.47
CA ILE A 234 1.68 5.38 18.70
C ILE A 234 0.83 6.06 17.64
N GLY A 235 -0.36 5.49 17.38
CA GLY A 235 -1.36 6.02 16.47
C GLY A 235 -2.76 6.00 17.06
N ALA A 236 -3.69 6.75 16.46
CA ALA A 236 -5.09 6.77 16.83
C ALA A 236 -5.97 6.43 15.61
N SER A 237 -6.94 5.54 15.80
CA SER A 237 -7.94 5.18 14.81
C SER A 237 -9.34 5.47 15.37
N ASN A 238 -10.25 5.92 14.50
CA ASN A 238 -11.62 6.26 14.86
C ASN A 238 -11.76 7.39 15.91
N TYR A 239 -10.78 8.29 15.96
CA TYR A 239 -10.84 9.52 16.74
C TYR A 239 -11.38 10.65 15.87
N SER A 240 -12.21 11.53 16.43
CA SER A 240 -12.56 12.80 15.80
C SER A 240 -11.35 13.74 15.79
N GLY A 241 -11.34 14.74 14.89
CA GLY A 241 -10.29 15.75 14.86
C GLY A 241 -10.17 16.48 16.21
N ALA A 242 -11.29 16.85 16.82
CA ALA A 242 -11.30 17.49 18.16
C ALA A 242 -10.68 16.59 19.24
N ARG A 243 -10.93 15.28 19.17
CA ARG A 243 -10.35 14.33 20.14
C ARG A 243 -8.86 14.13 19.96
N VAL A 244 -8.36 14.18 18.71
CA VAL A 244 -6.94 14.19 18.42
C VAL A 244 -6.28 15.45 18.97
N GLU A 245 -6.86 16.63 18.76
CA GLU A 245 -6.38 17.90 19.33
C GLU A 245 -6.27 17.84 20.85
N GLU A 246 -7.32 17.32 21.51
CA GLU A 246 -7.32 17.14 22.97
C GLU A 246 -6.18 16.20 23.41
N ALA A 247 -5.99 15.07 22.73
CA ALA A 247 -4.91 14.13 23.05
C ALA A 247 -3.53 14.77 22.90
N LEU A 248 -3.29 15.53 21.83
CA LEU A 248 -2.04 16.26 21.62
C LEU A 248 -1.83 17.34 22.70
N ALA A 249 -2.89 18.05 23.11
CA ALA A 249 -2.81 19.04 24.18
C ALA A 249 -2.49 18.38 25.53
N VAL A 250 -3.08 17.23 25.84
CA VAL A 250 -2.75 16.44 27.04
C VAL A 250 -1.32 15.96 27.01
N SER A 251 -0.84 15.44 25.87
CA SER A 251 0.56 15.00 25.70
C SER A 251 1.52 16.14 26.02
N ARG A 252 1.34 17.32 25.44
CA ARG A 252 2.20 18.50 25.65
C ARG A 252 2.16 18.99 27.10
N ARG A 253 0.98 19.03 27.72
CA ARG A 253 0.81 19.47 29.11
C ARG A 253 1.54 18.58 30.09
N HIS A 254 1.58 17.28 29.85
CA HIS A 254 2.09 16.29 30.78
C HIS A 254 3.44 15.66 30.38
N GLY A 255 4.04 16.11 29.25
CA GLY A 255 5.28 15.53 28.74
C GLY A 255 5.13 14.07 28.28
N LEU A 256 3.93 13.70 27.79
CA LEU A 256 3.59 12.35 27.33
C LEU A 256 3.81 12.22 25.81
N PRO A 257 3.93 10.99 25.28
CA PRO A 257 4.10 10.77 23.84
C PRO A 257 2.89 11.29 23.05
N GLU A 258 3.14 11.88 21.89
CA GLU A 258 2.10 12.30 20.96
C GLU A 258 1.81 11.23 19.93
N TYR A 259 0.56 11.09 19.52
CA TYR A 259 0.21 10.29 18.35
C TYR A 259 0.97 10.81 17.12
N GLN A 260 1.55 9.88 16.35
CA GLN A 260 2.30 10.17 15.13
C GLN A 260 1.51 9.81 13.86
N LEU A 261 0.44 9.01 14.01
CA LEU A 261 -0.28 8.43 12.88
C LEU A 261 -1.78 8.36 13.19
N LEU A 262 -2.61 8.77 12.24
CA LEU A 262 -4.06 8.59 12.28
C LEU A 262 -4.49 7.49 11.32
N GLN A 263 -5.55 6.77 11.69
CA GLN A 263 -6.16 5.75 10.82
C GLN A 263 -7.68 5.98 10.70
N PRO A 264 -8.12 6.90 9.81
CA PRO A 264 -9.52 7.17 9.50
C PRO A 264 -10.05 6.35 8.32
N GLU A 265 -11.39 6.31 8.13
CA GLU A 265 -12.02 5.93 6.87
C GLU A 265 -11.84 7.04 5.84
N TYR A 266 -11.34 6.70 4.64
CA TYR A 266 -11.24 7.64 3.53
C TYR A 266 -11.08 6.92 2.20
N ASN A 267 -11.91 7.28 1.25
CA ASN A 267 -11.88 6.79 -0.13
C ASN A 267 -12.66 7.75 -1.04
N LEU A 268 -12.68 7.52 -2.35
CA LEU A 268 -13.40 8.36 -3.32
C LEU A 268 -14.91 8.52 -3.03
N TYR A 269 -15.53 7.59 -2.33
CA TYR A 269 -16.95 7.70 -1.98
C TYR A 269 -17.14 8.30 -0.57
N ASP A 270 -16.51 7.73 0.44
CA ASP A 270 -16.61 8.17 1.84
C ASP A 270 -15.44 9.15 2.15
N ARG A 271 -15.54 10.41 1.63
CA ARG A 271 -14.44 11.39 1.75
C ARG A 271 -14.74 12.59 2.64
N ALA A 272 -16.00 13.06 2.64
CA ALA A 272 -16.36 14.32 3.23
C ALA A 272 -16.09 14.41 4.75
N GLN A 273 -16.24 13.30 5.49
CA GLN A 273 -15.99 13.28 6.93
C GLN A 273 -14.51 13.51 7.25
N TYR A 274 -13.63 12.78 6.59
CA TYR A 274 -12.19 12.92 6.80
C TYR A 274 -11.69 14.31 6.41
N GLU A 275 -12.04 14.79 5.22
CA GLU A 275 -11.59 16.07 4.67
C GLU A 275 -12.04 17.27 5.53
N ARG A 276 -13.21 17.17 6.18
CA ARG A 276 -13.73 18.23 7.03
C ARG A 276 -13.19 18.19 8.47
N ASP A 277 -12.97 17.00 9.03
CA ASP A 277 -12.73 16.79 10.46
C ASP A 277 -11.25 16.51 10.77
N SER A 278 -10.71 15.43 10.23
CA SER A 278 -9.40 14.91 10.65
C SER A 278 -8.24 15.40 9.80
N GLU A 279 -8.45 15.69 8.50
CA GLU A 279 -7.39 16.15 7.61
C GLU A 279 -6.77 17.49 8.04
N PRO A 280 -7.55 18.53 8.41
CA PRO A 280 -6.98 19.79 8.89
C PRO A 280 -6.06 19.59 10.11
N VAL A 281 -6.45 18.72 11.04
CA VAL A 281 -5.67 18.39 12.24
C VAL A 281 -4.38 17.64 11.86
N ALA A 282 -4.48 16.65 10.97
CA ALA A 282 -3.33 15.89 10.51
C ALA A 282 -2.28 16.79 9.85
N LEU A 283 -2.71 17.71 8.98
CA LEU A 283 -1.84 18.67 8.31
C LEU A 283 -1.23 19.67 9.29
N ALA A 284 -2.02 20.24 10.21
CA ALA A 284 -1.56 21.25 11.18
C ALA A 284 -0.50 20.68 12.15
N HIS A 285 -0.59 19.41 12.50
CA HIS A 285 0.33 18.75 13.45
C HIS A 285 1.34 17.82 12.78
N HIS A 286 1.41 17.79 11.44
CA HIS A 286 2.30 16.92 10.67
C HIS A 286 2.18 15.44 11.08
N LEU A 287 0.93 14.98 11.27
CA LEU A 287 0.64 13.58 11.55
C LEU A 287 0.64 12.78 10.25
N GLY A 288 1.15 11.56 10.29
CA GLY A 288 0.93 10.61 9.20
C GLY A 288 -0.53 10.17 9.16
N VAL A 289 -1.00 9.76 7.98
CA VAL A 289 -2.36 9.24 7.84
C VAL A 289 -2.35 7.97 7.02
N VAL A 290 -2.90 6.89 7.56
CA VAL A 290 -3.19 5.66 6.83
C VAL A 290 -4.70 5.45 6.80
N VAL A 291 -5.25 5.20 5.63
CA VAL A 291 -6.71 5.22 5.48
C VAL A 291 -7.26 3.82 5.26
N TYR A 292 -8.27 3.43 6.07
CA TYR A 292 -8.95 2.15 5.87
C TYR A 292 -10.13 2.29 4.92
N TYR A 293 -10.66 1.16 4.45
CA TYR A 293 -11.67 1.07 3.39
C TYR A 293 -11.30 1.83 2.12
N SER A 294 -10.02 1.94 1.80
CA SER A 294 -9.48 2.63 0.62
C SER A 294 -10.17 2.26 -0.69
N LEU A 295 -10.69 1.04 -0.79
CA LEU A 295 -11.47 0.54 -1.93
C LEU A 295 -12.98 0.40 -1.63
N ALA A 296 -13.52 1.10 -0.63
CA ALA A 296 -14.93 1.04 -0.26
C ALA A 296 -15.45 -0.42 -0.17
N SER A 297 -14.82 -1.24 0.69
CA SER A 297 -15.09 -2.68 0.83
C SER A 297 -14.90 -3.50 -0.48
N GLY A 298 -14.20 -2.96 -1.46
CA GLY A 298 -13.95 -3.55 -2.77
C GLY A 298 -14.86 -3.02 -3.88
N PHE A 299 -15.77 -2.07 -3.59
CA PHE A 299 -16.60 -1.42 -4.60
C PHE A 299 -15.77 -0.71 -5.67
N LEU A 300 -14.79 0.10 -5.26
CA LEU A 300 -13.93 0.88 -6.16
C LEU A 300 -12.96 0.03 -7.02
N SER A 301 -12.98 -1.29 -6.85
CA SER A 301 -12.29 -2.19 -7.80
C SER A 301 -13.05 -2.41 -9.09
N GLY A 302 -14.29 -1.91 -9.20
CA GLY A 302 -15.11 -2.03 -10.40
C GLY A 302 -15.78 -3.39 -10.63
N LYS A 303 -15.61 -4.33 -9.71
CA LYS A 303 -16.20 -5.69 -9.83
C LYS A 303 -17.68 -5.79 -9.44
N TYR A 304 -18.24 -4.76 -8.86
CA TYR A 304 -19.63 -4.69 -8.45
C TYR A 304 -20.30 -3.55 -9.22
N ARG A 305 -21.20 -3.87 -10.16
CA ARG A 305 -21.89 -2.92 -11.03
C ARG A 305 -23.40 -2.94 -10.83
N SER A 306 -23.91 -4.03 -10.23
CA SER A 306 -25.33 -4.25 -9.95
C SER A 306 -25.52 -5.06 -8.67
N GLU A 307 -26.75 -5.10 -8.16
CA GLU A 307 -27.10 -5.94 -7.00
C GLU A 307 -26.83 -7.43 -7.24
N ALA A 308 -26.96 -7.90 -8.49
CA ALA A 308 -26.69 -9.28 -8.84
C ALA A 308 -25.23 -9.70 -8.56
N ASP A 309 -24.28 -8.76 -8.62
CA ASP A 309 -22.87 -9.01 -8.35
C ASP A 309 -22.56 -9.24 -6.86
N LEU A 310 -23.50 -8.93 -5.97
CA LEU A 310 -23.33 -9.02 -4.50
C LEU A 310 -23.60 -10.42 -3.95
N ALA A 311 -24.37 -11.26 -4.70
CA ALA A 311 -24.79 -12.57 -4.24
C ALA A 311 -23.61 -13.48 -3.90
N GLY A 312 -23.62 -14.07 -2.69
CA GLY A 312 -22.59 -14.99 -2.22
C GLY A 312 -21.22 -14.36 -1.94
N LYS A 313 -21.11 -13.03 -1.92
CA LYS A 313 -19.85 -12.33 -1.61
C LYS A 313 -19.74 -12.00 -0.13
N ALA A 314 -18.60 -12.31 0.49
CA ALA A 314 -18.33 -12.06 1.91
C ALA A 314 -18.52 -10.60 2.36
N ARG A 315 -18.44 -9.65 1.44
CA ARG A 315 -18.62 -8.21 1.70
C ARG A 315 -19.82 -7.60 0.96
N GLY A 316 -20.71 -8.43 0.38
CA GLY A 316 -21.85 -7.96 -0.45
C GLY A 316 -22.72 -6.92 0.26
N SER A 317 -23.18 -7.19 1.47
CA SER A 317 -24.01 -6.27 2.27
C SER A 317 -23.34 -4.93 2.59
N ARG A 318 -21.99 -4.87 2.64
CA ARG A 318 -21.25 -3.61 2.85
C ARG A 318 -21.12 -2.79 1.59
N VAL A 319 -21.27 -3.40 0.41
CA VAL A 319 -21.11 -2.75 -0.90
C VAL A 319 -22.42 -2.16 -1.39
N GLU A 320 -23.56 -2.69 -0.96
CA GLU A 320 -24.90 -2.29 -1.41
C GLU A 320 -25.12 -0.76 -1.34
N LYS A 321 -24.68 -0.11 -0.26
CA LYS A 321 -24.80 1.35 -0.08
C LYS A 321 -24.14 2.19 -1.17
N TYR A 322 -23.19 1.61 -1.92
CA TYR A 322 -22.46 2.29 -2.97
C TYR A 322 -23.09 2.13 -4.37
N LEU A 323 -24.00 1.17 -4.56
CA LEU A 323 -24.69 0.92 -5.83
C LEU A 323 -25.81 1.93 -6.08
N ASN A 324 -25.42 3.17 -6.36
CA ASN A 324 -26.30 4.29 -6.65
C ASN A 324 -25.69 5.20 -7.73
N GLY A 325 -26.43 6.24 -8.14
CA GLY A 325 -25.98 7.13 -9.21
C GLY A 325 -24.60 7.76 -8.98
N ARG A 326 -24.27 8.13 -7.72
CA ARG A 326 -22.95 8.69 -7.35
C ARG A 326 -21.86 7.61 -7.44
N GLY A 327 -22.12 6.45 -6.91
CA GLY A 327 -21.15 5.34 -6.99
C GLY A 327 -20.86 4.94 -8.43
N LEU A 328 -21.87 4.85 -9.29
CA LEU A 328 -21.69 4.51 -10.70
C LEU A 328 -20.94 5.60 -11.48
N ARG A 329 -21.13 6.90 -11.16
CA ARG A 329 -20.30 7.98 -11.72
C ARG A 329 -18.84 7.82 -11.35
N ILE A 330 -18.55 7.54 -10.07
CA ILE A 330 -17.17 7.31 -9.59
C ILE A 330 -16.54 6.13 -10.34
N LEU A 331 -17.28 5.02 -10.51
CA LEU A 331 -16.77 3.87 -11.25
C LEU A 331 -16.52 4.20 -12.72
N GLY A 332 -17.38 5.01 -13.36
CA GLY A 332 -17.18 5.48 -14.74
C GLY A 332 -15.90 6.31 -14.89
N ALA A 333 -15.63 7.24 -13.97
CA ALA A 333 -14.40 8.02 -13.96
C ALA A 333 -13.16 7.13 -13.71
N LEU A 334 -13.24 6.18 -12.77
CA LEU A 334 -12.17 5.21 -12.52
C LEU A 334 -11.86 4.36 -13.76
N ASP A 335 -12.88 3.92 -14.51
CA ASP A 335 -12.71 3.15 -15.75
C ASP A 335 -11.99 3.99 -16.83
N GLY A 336 -12.39 5.24 -17.01
CA GLY A 336 -11.77 6.15 -17.98
C GLY A 336 -10.30 6.42 -17.66
N VAL A 337 -10.00 6.74 -16.39
CA VAL A 337 -8.62 6.95 -15.94
C VAL A 337 -7.81 5.66 -16.06
N ALA A 338 -8.37 4.52 -15.64
CA ALA A 338 -7.70 3.23 -15.73
C ALA A 338 -7.34 2.86 -17.17
N GLN A 339 -8.23 3.13 -18.12
CA GLN A 339 -7.96 2.91 -19.54
C GLN A 339 -6.80 3.76 -20.05
N ARG A 340 -6.74 5.05 -19.68
CA ARG A 340 -5.65 5.96 -20.08
C ARG A 340 -4.28 5.51 -19.55
N HIS A 341 -4.26 4.96 -18.35
CA HIS A 341 -3.03 4.49 -17.70
C HIS A 341 -2.71 2.99 -17.95
N GLY A 342 -3.52 2.26 -18.74
CA GLY A 342 -3.34 0.81 -18.94
C GLY A 342 -3.37 0.03 -17.61
N SER A 343 -4.19 0.47 -16.66
CA SER A 343 -4.24 -0.02 -15.27
C SER A 343 -5.64 -0.50 -14.88
N THR A 344 -5.89 -0.69 -13.59
CA THR A 344 -7.18 -1.14 -13.06
C THR A 344 -7.85 -0.05 -12.22
N PRO A 345 -9.18 -0.02 -12.12
CA PRO A 345 -9.90 0.90 -11.24
C PRO A 345 -9.39 0.86 -9.78
N ALA A 346 -9.07 -0.33 -9.26
CA ALA A 346 -8.51 -0.47 -7.92
C ALA A 346 -7.16 0.24 -7.77
N ALA A 347 -6.24 0.08 -8.72
CA ALA A 347 -4.95 0.74 -8.69
C ALA A 347 -5.09 2.27 -8.82
N ILE A 348 -5.99 2.76 -9.67
CA ILE A 348 -6.29 4.21 -9.79
C ILE A 348 -6.88 4.77 -8.49
N ALA A 349 -7.83 4.08 -7.88
CA ALA A 349 -8.42 4.53 -6.61
C ALA A 349 -7.37 4.63 -5.48
N LEU A 350 -6.43 3.68 -5.41
CA LEU A 350 -5.30 3.75 -4.48
C LEU A 350 -4.30 4.85 -4.85
N ALA A 351 -3.98 5.01 -6.14
CA ALA A 351 -3.08 6.08 -6.62
C ALA A 351 -3.66 7.46 -6.33
N TRP A 352 -4.99 7.65 -6.43
CA TRP A 352 -5.66 8.87 -6.04
C TRP A 352 -5.45 9.17 -4.54
N LEU A 353 -5.56 8.18 -3.66
CA LEU A 353 -5.25 8.33 -2.23
C LEU A 353 -3.77 8.65 -2.01
N ILE A 354 -2.87 7.97 -2.72
CA ILE A 354 -1.43 8.22 -2.65
C ILE A 354 -1.10 9.65 -3.09
N ALA A 355 -1.84 10.22 -4.03
CA ALA A 355 -1.64 11.60 -4.49
C ALA A 355 -2.11 12.66 -3.48
N ARG A 356 -2.86 12.31 -2.41
CA ARG A 356 -3.31 13.27 -1.39
C ARG A 356 -2.16 13.68 -0.48
N PRO A 357 -1.95 15.00 -0.25
CA PRO A 357 -0.85 15.50 0.58
C PRO A 357 -0.89 15.00 2.03
N SER A 358 -2.09 14.77 2.58
CA SER A 358 -2.29 14.31 3.96
C SER A 358 -2.06 12.80 4.13
N VAL A 359 -2.16 12.00 3.05
CA VAL A 359 -2.15 10.53 3.13
C VAL A 359 -0.72 9.98 3.04
N THR A 360 -0.29 9.26 4.06
CA THR A 360 0.98 8.52 4.08
C THR A 360 0.87 7.24 3.26
N ALA A 361 -0.20 6.45 3.48
CA ALA A 361 -0.46 5.23 2.73
C ALA A 361 -1.94 4.81 2.81
N PRO A 362 -2.58 4.40 1.71
CA PRO A 362 -3.85 3.67 1.75
C PRO A 362 -3.62 2.24 2.26
N ILE A 363 -4.62 1.71 3.01
CA ILE A 363 -4.64 0.32 3.45
C ILE A 363 -5.48 -0.49 2.45
N ALA A 364 -4.89 -1.52 1.87
CA ALA A 364 -5.59 -2.44 1.01
C ALA A 364 -5.24 -3.90 1.33
N SER A 365 -6.22 -4.79 1.19
CA SER A 365 -6.06 -6.22 1.45
C SER A 365 -6.21 -7.02 0.16
N ALA A 366 -5.45 -8.10 0.05
CA ALA A 366 -5.53 -9.07 -1.05
C ALA A 366 -5.75 -10.48 -0.50
N THR A 367 -6.48 -11.32 -1.24
CA THR A 367 -6.70 -12.74 -0.92
C THR A 367 -6.00 -13.66 -1.92
N SER A 368 -5.15 -13.10 -2.79
CA SER A 368 -4.26 -13.83 -3.69
C SER A 368 -3.06 -12.96 -4.08
N VAL A 369 -1.98 -13.61 -4.51
CA VAL A 369 -0.78 -12.92 -5.04
C VAL A 369 -1.11 -12.07 -6.27
N ALA A 370 -2.02 -12.54 -7.13
CA ALA A 370 -2.45 -11.77 -8.31
C ALA A 370 -3.13 -10.45 -7.91
N GLN A 371 -4.02 -10.48 -6.91
CA GLN A 371 -4.63 -9.27 -6.38
C GLN A 371 -3.58 -8.33 -5.76
N LEU A 372 -2.65 -8.86 -4.97
CA LEU A 372 -1.58 -8.05 -4.38
C LEU A 372 -0.78 -7.31 -5.45
N LYS A 373 -0.37 -8.00 -6.52
CA LYS A 373 0.36 -7.38 -7.63
C LYS A 373 -0.43 -6.23 -8.28
N GLY A 374 -1.74 -6.42 -8.46
CA GLY A 374 -2.63 -5.37 -8.96
C GLY A 374 -2.71 -4.15 -8.04
N LEU A 375 -2.70 -4.35 -6.71
CA LEU A 375 -2.70 -3.26 -5.74
C LEU A 375 -1.33 -2.55 -5.67
N ALA A 376 -0.24 -3.32 -5.72
CA ALA A 376 1.12 -2.79 -5.68
C ALA A 376 1.43 -1.86 -6.87
N ALA A 377 0.80 -2.08 -8.03
CA ALA A 377 0.93 -1.20 -9.19
C ALA A 377 0.54 0.26 -8.88
N ALA A 378 -0.34 0.49 -7.90
CA ALA A 378 -0.76 1.84 -7.51
C ALA A 378 0.40 2.73 -7.04
N VAL A 379 1.45 2.15 -6.46
CA VAL A 379 2.61 2.89 -5.93
C VAL A 379 3.46 3.49 -7.05
N GLN A 380 3.40 2.92 -8.25
CA GLN A 380 4.15 3.36 -9.42
C GLN A 380 3.34 4.28 -10.34
N LEU A 381 2.03 4.43 -10.09
CA LEU A 381 1.17 5.28 -10.90
C LEU A 381 1.34 6.75 -10.53
N SER A 382 1.55 7.59 -11.55
CA SER A 382 1.53 9.03 -11.43
C SER A 382 0.28 9.57 -12.16
N LEU A 383 -0.75 9.93 -11.40
CA LEU A 383 -1.96 10.56 -11.94
C LEU A 383 -1.67 12.01 -12.33
N THR A 384 -2.20 12.43 -13.47
CA THR A 384 -2.13 13.83 -13.89
C THR A 384 -3.08 14.71 -13.06
N ALA A 385 -2.90 16.03 -13.10
CA ALA A 385 -3.83 16.96 -12.46
C ALA A 385 -5.25 16.82 -13.03
N ASP A 386 -5.37 16.50 -14.32
CA ASP A 386 -6.67 16.29 -14.99
C ASP A 386 -7.35 15.00 -14.52
N ASP A 387 -6.59 13.90 -14.34
CA ASP A 387 -7.12 12.66 -13.76
C ASP A 387 -7.64 12.87 -12.33
N ILE A 388 -6.88 13.60 -11.52
CA ILE A 388 -7.27 13.90 -10.13
C ILE A 388 -8.54 14.75 -10.11
N ARG A 389 -8.63 15.78 -10.97
CA ARG A 389 -9.81 16.64 -11.07
C ARG A 389 -11.04 15.83 -11.50
N GLU A 390 -10.93 14.98 -12.54
CA GLU A 390 -12.02 14.11 -13.00
C GLU A 390 -12.54 13.21 -11.89
N LEU A 391 -11.65 12.59 -11.11
CA LEU A 391 -12.01 11.74 -9.98
C LEU A 391 -12.64 12.54 -8.83
N ASP A 392 -12.14 13.75 -8.57
CA ASP A 392 -12.68 14.65 -7.56
C ASP A 392 -14.10 15.12 -7.91
N GLU A 393 -14.34 15.53 -9.17
CA GLU A 393 -15.66 15.94 -9.66
C GLU A 393 -16.67 14.77 -9.65
N ALA A 394 -16.25 13.56 -10.04
CA ALA A 394 -17.11 12.39 -10.00
C ALA A 394 -17.51 12.00 -8.58
N SER A 395 -16.66 12.30 -7.58
CA SER A 395 -16.83 11.92 -6.18
C SER A 395 -17.43 13.03 -5.29
N ALA A 396 -17.69 14.20 -5.84
CA ALA A 396 -18.32 15.31 -5.16
C ALA A 396 -19.78 15.05 -4.74
#